data_8656c0bbe597cfa7edd1abb17ba56de6
#
_entry.id   8656c0bbe597cfa7edd1abb17ba56de6
#
_cell.length_a   1.000
_cell.length_b   1.000
_cell.length_c   1.000
_cell.angle_alpha   90.00
_cell.angle_beta   90.00
_cell.angle_gamma   90.00
#
_symmetry.space_group_name_H-M   'P 1'
#
loop_
_entity.id
_entity.type
_entity.pdbx_description
1 polymer ?
#
loop_
_entity_poly.entity_id
_entity_poly.type
_entity_poly.pdbx_seq_one_letter_code
_entity_poly.pdbx_strand_id
1 'polypeptide(L)'
;QFSGEKVSIQKPPAQDDLLELKNVHFAYGEKKVLQDIDFTISKGEKIAIVGKNGAGKSTLAKALCQFIVTDGSYTWQGRDIKGDSIKERAERIGYVLQNPNQMISTTMIFDEVALGLKLRGIAEDEIKERVLAALKTCGLYEFRQWPISALSFGQKKRVTIASILVLNP
;
A
#
# COMPACT_ATOMS: atom_id res chain seq x y z
N GLN A 1 -26.56 24.07 1.32
CA GLN A 1 -25.70 24.17 2.51
C GLN A 1 -25.76 22.81 3.22
N PHE A 2 -24.74 21.98 3.05
CA PHE A 2 -24.56 20.80 3.89
C PHE A 2 -23.71 21.24 5.08
N SER A 3 -24.33 21.36 6.24
CA SER A 3 -23.64 21.50 7.52
C SER A 3 -22.87 20.20 7.78
N GLY A 4 -21.53 20.28 7.85
CA GLY A 4 -20.70 19.14 8.16
C GLY A 4 -20.87 18.74 9.63
N GLU A 5 -21.75 17.80 9.90
CA GLU A 5 -21.71 17.07 11.16
C GLU A 5 -20.45 16.19 11.17
N LYS A 6 -19.56 16.47 12.09
CA LYS A 6 -18.46 15.56 12.42
C LYS A 6 -19.07 14.29 13.00
N VAL A 7 -19.15 13.24 12.21
CA VAL A 7 -19.48 11.92 12.73
C VAL A 7 -18.28 11.48 13.57
N SER A 8 -18.39 11.57 14.89
CA SER A 8 -17.42 10.97 15.80
C SER A 8 -17.66 9.47 15.84
N ILE A 9 -16.85 8.70 15.13
CA ILE A 9 -16.81 7.25 15.26
C ILE A 9 -16.14 6.98 16.61
N GLN A 10 -16.90 6.47 17.60
CA GLN A 10 -16.33 5.97 18.83
C GLN A 10 -15.40 4.80 18.50
N LYS A 11 -14.12 5.00 18.75
CA LYS A 11 -13.09 3.98 18.59
C LYS A 11 -13.32 2.89 19.65
N PRO A 12 -13.36 1.61 19.30
CA PRO A 12 -13.36 0.54 20.31
C PRO A 12 -12.10 0.66 21.19
N PRO A 13 -12.14 0.17 22.46
CA PRO A 13 -11.03 0.33 23.39
C PRO A 13 -9.75 -0.32 22.83
N ALA A 14 -8.64 0.33 23.09
CA ALA A 14 -7.25 0.10 22.65
C ALA A 14 -6.96 -1.32 22.14
N GLN A 15 -7.13 -1.54 20.85
CA GLN A 15 -6.41 -2.57 20.10
C GLN A 15 -5.04 -1.96 19.74
N ASP A 16 -3.99 -2.79 19.74
CA ASP A 16 -2.62 -2.37 19.44
C ASP A 16 -2.55 -1.51 18.19
N ASP A 17 -2.31 -0.21 18.37
CA ASP A 17 -2.18 0.72 17.26
C ASP A 17 -0.96 0.32 16.41
N LEU A 18 -1.22 -0.03 15.17
CA LEU A 18 -0.19 -0.46 14.23
C LEU A 18 0.57 0.72 13.64
N LEU A 19 -0.17 1.73 13.17
CA LEU A 19 0.36 2.93 12.56
C LEU A 19 -0.38 4.15 13.10
N GLU A 20 0.36 5.17 13.51
CA GLU A 20 -0.20 6.45 13.96
C GLU A 20 0.49 7.60 13.23
N LEU A 21 -0.31 8.53 12.70
CA LEU A 21 0.10 9.79 12.14
C LEU A 21 -0.42 10.91 13.04
N LYS A 22 0.42 11.91 13.33
CA LYS A 22 0.00 13.11 14.08
C LYS A 22 0.48 14.37 13.39
N ASN A 23 -0.46 15.32 13.26
CA ASN A 23 -0.21 16.66 12.76
C ASN A 23 0.52 16.67 11.42
N VAL A 24 0.08 15.80 10.47
CA VAL A 24 0.75 15.66 9.17
C VAL A 24 0.28 16.75 8.22
N HIS A 25 1.26 17.48 7.66
CA HIS A 25 1.04 18.54 6.68
C HIS A 25 1.85 18.28 5.41
N PHE A 26 1.28 18.67 4.27
CA PHE A 26 1.99 18.66 3.00
C PHE A 26 1.39 19.67 2.02
N ALA A 27 2.26 20.33 1.25
CA ALA A 27 1.86 21.23 0.17
C ALA A 27 2.68 20.97 -1.10
N TYR A 28 2.05 21.12 -2.26
CA TYR A 28 2.74 21.25 -3.55
C TYR A 28 2.92 22.74 -3.86
N GLY A 29 4.13 23.27 -3.62
CA GLY A 29 4.37 24.72 -3.64
C GLY A 29 3.46 25.43 -2.64
N GLU A 30 2.65 26.38 -3.11
CA GLU A 30 1.71 27.12 -2.24
C GLU A 30 0.40 26.36 -1.98
N LYS A 31 0.12 25.29 -2.72
CA LYS A 31 -1.12 24.53 -2.59
C LYS A 31 -1.04 23.54 -1.45
N LYS A 32 -1.65 23.86 -0.33
CA LYS A 32 -1.83 22.95 0.82
C LYS A 32 -2.75 21.79 0.44
N VAL A 33 -2.31 20.55 0.69
CA VAL A 33 -3.03 19.32 0.33
C VAL A 33 -3.34 18.46 1.53
N LEU A 34 -2.39 18.29 2.45
CA LEU A 34 -2.63 17.66 3.74
C LEU A 34 -2.52 18.74 4.81
N GLN A 35 -3.49 18.84 5.71
CA GLN A 35 -3.55 19.84 6.77
C GLN A 35 -4.09 19.17 8.02
N ASP A 36 -3.32 19.23 9.11
CA ASP A 36 -3.70 18.71 10.43
C ASP A 36 -4.23 17.26 10.36
N ILE A 37 -3.52 16.39 9.63
CA ILE A 37 -3.95 15.00 9.47
C ILE A 37 -3.50 14.21 10.69
N ASP A 38 -4.45 13.81 11.49
CA ASP A 38 -4.32 12.81 12.54
C ASP A 38 -5.02 11.53 12.08
N PHE A 39 -4.31 10.41 12.09
CA PHE A 39 -4.82 9.17 11.55
C PHE A 39 -4.17 7.98 12.24
N THR A 40 -4.98 7.04 12.69
CA THR A 40 -4.50 5.82 13.35
C THR A 40 -5.08 4.60 12.66
N ILE A 41 -4.26 3.57 12.49
CA ILE A 41 -4.65 2.26 11.98
C ILE A 41 -4.34 1.23 13.05
N SER A 42 -5.34 0.45 13.44
CA SER A 42 -5.18 -0.69 14.35
C SER A 42 -4.93 -1.99 13.56
N LYS A 43 -4.32 -2.97 14.20
CA LYS A 43 -4.04 -4.27 13.58
C LYS A 43 -5.34 -4.95 13.10
N GLY A 44 -5.36 -5.39 11.84
CA GLY A 44 -6.51 -6.06 11.21
C GLY A 44 -7.64 -5.13 10.80
N GLU A 45 -7.51 -3.82 11.01
CA GLU A 45 -8.52 -2.84 10.62
C GLU A 45 -8.62 -2.69 9.10
N LYS A 46 -9.84 -2.45 8.61
CA LYS A 46 -10.13 -2.14 7.20
C LYS A 46 -10.65 -0.72 7.12
N ILE A 47 -9.90 0.15 6.44
CA ILE A 47 -10.19 1.59 6.36
C ILE A 47 -10.50 1.97 4.92
N ALA A 48 -11.59 2.72 4.71
CA ALA A 48 -11.92 3.35 3.45
C ALA A 48 -11.69 4.86 3.53
N ILE A 49 -10.79 5.40 2.69
CA ILE A 49 -10.56 6.83 2.56
C ILE A 49 -11.39 7.35 1.39
N VAL A 50 -12.45 8.10 1.68
CA VAL A 50 -13.38 8.67 0.70
C VAL A 50 -13.23 10.17 0.59
N GLY A 51 -13.56 10.73 -0.58
CA GLY A 51 -13.48 12.18 -0.82
C GLY A 51 -13.43 12.51 -2.31
N LYS A 52 -13.65 13.78 -2.64
CA LYS A 52 -13.60 14.30 -4.01
C LYS A 52 -12.23 14.09 -4.68
N ASN A 53 -12.18 14.12 -6.01
CA ASN A 53 -10.91 14.13 -6.72
C ASN A 53 -10.10 15.38 -6.32
N GLY A 54 -8.81 15.18 -6.06
CA GLY A 54 -7.94 16.25 -5.58
C GLY A 54 -7.96 16.50 -4.05
N ALA A 55 -8.75 15.75 -3.28
CA ALA A 55 -8.84 15.90 -1.82
C ALA A 55 -7.61 15.39 -1.02
N GLY A 56 -6.54 14.95 -1.69
CA GLY A 56 -5.33 14.51 -1.00
C GLY A 56 -5.22 13.01 -0.72
N LYS A 57 -6.20 12.16 -1.10
CA LYS A 57 -6.18 10.71 -0.82
C LYS A 57 -4.89 10.02 -1.29
N SER A 58 -4.52 10.24 -2.56
CA SER A 58 -3.28 9.67 -3.12
C SER A 58 -2.02 10.30 -2.54
N THR A 59 -2.09 11.56 -2.10
CA THR A 59 -1.00 12.26 -1.42
C THR A 59 -0.76 11.65 -0.04
N LEU A 60 -1.83 11.36 0.71
CA LEU A 60 -1.72 10.65 1.98
C LEU A 60 -1.10 9.25 1.81
N ALA A 61 -1.56 8.48 0.82
CA ALA A 61 -0.96 7.17 0.52
C ALA A 61 0.54 7.27 0.15
N LYS A 62 0.94 8.28 -0.63
CA LYS A 62 2.35 8.55 -0.95
C LYS A 62 3.16 8.95 0.29
N ALA A 63 2.58 9.72 1.21
CA ALA A 63 3.22 10.09 2.47
C ALA A 63 3.46 8.85 3.35
N LEU A 64 2.48 7.95 3.46
CA LEU A 64 2.60 6.68 4.18
C LEU A 64 3.76 5.83 3.66
N CYS A 65 3.97 5.79 2.35
CA CYS A 65 5.03 5.03 1.69
C CYS A 65 6.37 5.78 1.60
N GLN A 66 6.49 6.97 2.20
CA GLN A 66 7.69 7.84 2.14
C GLN A 66 8.07 8.28 0.71
N PHE A 67 7.11 8.27 -0.25
CA PHE A 67 7.36 8.81 -1.60
C PHE A 67 7.39 10.34 -1.64
N ILE A 68 6.89 10.97 -0.59
CA ILE A 68 6.96 12.41 -0.34
C ILE A 68 7.33 12.63 1.12
N VAL A 69 8.11 13.67 1.38
CA VAL A 69 8.47 14.11 2.74
C VAL A 69 7.39 15.07 3.24
N THR A 70 6.93 14.87 4.45
CA THR A 70 5.88 15.67 5.09
C THR A 70 6.33 16.17 6.45
N ASP A 71 5.66 17.16 6.98
CA ASP A 71 5.76 17.52 8.41
C ASP A 71 4.92 16.55 9.26
N GLY A 72 4.98 16.70 10.58
CA GLY A 72 4.27 15.82 11.52
C GLY A 72 5.09 14.59 11.94
N SER A 73 4.44 13.64 12.62
CA SER A 73 5.07 12.43 13.13
C SER A 73 4.40 11.17 12.59
N TYR A 74 5.20 10.10 12.47
CA TYR A 74 4.78 8.77 12.03
C TYR A 74 5.34 7.73 12.99
N THR A 75 4.47 6.94 13.60
CA THR A 75 4.90 5.83 14.45
C THR A 75 4.31 4.51 13.98
N TRP A 76 5.13 3.47 14.02
CA TRP A 76 4.73 2.09 13.72
C TRP A 76 4.96 1.25 14.98
N GLN A 77 3.88 0.76 15.56
CA GLN A 77 3.92 0.04 16.86
C GLN A 77 4.70 0.83 17.92
N GLY A 78 4.46 2.14 18.02
CA GLY A 78 5.13 3.05 18.95
C GLY A 78 6.55 3.48 18.56
N ARG A 79 7.17 2.89 17.53
CA ARG A 79 8.50 3.30 17.02
C ARG A 79 8.34 4.44 16.01
N ASP A 80 9.14 5.50 16.17
CA ASP A 80 9.22 6.56 15.15
C ASP A 80 9.80 6.00 13.85
N ILE A 81 9.06 6.22 12.75
CA ILE A 81 9.43 5.80 11.40
C ILE A 81 9.55 6.99 10.42
N LYS A 82 9.52 8.22 10.90
CA LYS A 82 9.61 9.42 10.05
C LYS A 82 10.89 9.45 9.23
N GLY A 83 12.00 8.99 9.78
CA GLY A 83 13.29 8.92 9.12
C GLY A 83 13.52 7.67 8.25
N ASP A 84 12.57 6.72 8.20
CA ASP A 84 12.72 5.52 7.41
C ASP A 84 12.86 5.86 5.91
N SER A 85 13.72 5.14 5.22
CA SER A 85 13.80 5.18 3.75
C SER A 85 12.59 4.52 3.11
N ILE A 86 12.38 4.75 1.80
CA ILE A 86 11.34 4.06 1.02
C ILE A 86 11.47 2.54 1.14
N LYS A 87 12.70 2.01 1.14
CA LYS A 87 12.98 0.58 1.28
C LYS A 87 12.49 0.04 2.63
N GLU A 88 12.82 0.71 3.73
CA GLU A 88 12.38 0.33 5.08
C GLU A 88 10.85 0.40 5.23
N ARG A 89 10.22 1.43 4.63
CA ARG A 89 8.76 1.52 4.58
C ARG A 89 8.12 0.38 3.79
N ALA A 90 8.72 -0.02 2.66
CA ALA A 90 8.22 -1.11 1.82
C ALA A 90 8.31 -2.50 2.50
N GLU A 91 9.03 -2.64 3.59
CA GLU A 91 9.03 -3.86 4.41
C GLU A 91 7.76 -3.99 5.27
N ARG A 92 7.03 -2.89 5.49
CA ARG A 92 5.85 -2.81 6.39
C ARG A 92 4.59 -2.39 5.66
N ILE A 93 4.71 -1.62 4.57
CA ILE A 93 3.57 -1.03 3.86
C ILE A 93 3.63 -1.42 2.39
N GLY A 94 2.70 -2.24 1.96
CA GLY A 94 2.50 -2.57 0.56
C GLY A 94 1.63 -1.52 -0.14
N TYR A 95 2.08 -1.00 -1.28
CA TYR A 95 1.35 0.00 -2.05
C TYR A 95 1.02 -0.50 -3.45
N VAL A 96 -0.26 -0.52 -3.79
CA VAL A 96 -0.74 -0.91 -5.13
C VAL A 96 -1.21 0.32 -5.88
N LEU A 97 -0.51 0.68 -6.97
CA LEU A 97 -0.84 1.83 -7.81
C LEU A 97 -2.21 1.67 -8.47
N GLN A 98 -2.87 2.78 -8.79
CA GLN A 98 -4.15 2.78 -9.47
C GLN A 98 -4.04 2.15 -10.88
N ASN A 99 -3.01 2.49 -11.63
CA ASN A 99 -2.74 1.91 -12.94
C ASN A 99 -1.73 0.76 -12.82
N PRO A 100 -2.13 -0.51 -13.07
CA PRO A 100 -1.24 -1.66 -12.95
C PRO A 100 -0.06 -1.61 -13.91
N ASN A 101 -0.20 -1.00 -15.09
CA ASN A 101 0.89 -0.93 -16.07
C ASN A 101 2.10 -0.09 -15.57
N GLN A 102 1.92 0.73 -14.53
CA GLN A 102 3.01 1.47 -13.90
C GLN A 102 3.80 0.65 -12.87
N MET A 103 3.31 -0.53 -12.51
CA MET A 103 3.97 -1.43 -11.56
C MET A 103 4.62 -2.63 -12.25
N ILE A 104 4.03 -3.07 -13.38
CA ILE A 104 4.47 -4.27 -14.10
C ILE A 104 5.81 -4.01 -14.78
N SER A 105 6.79 -4.85 -14.47
CA SER A 105 8.18 -4.74 -14.93
C SER A 105 8.63 -5.92 -15.77
N THR A 106 7.91 -7.05 -15.71
CA THR A 106 8.25 -8.29 -16.44
C THR A 106 7.16 -8.68 -17.43
N THR A 107 7.43 -9.70 -18.24
CA THR A 107 6.51 -10.16 -19.27
C THR A 107 5.61 -11.31 -18.82
N MET A 108 6.04 -12.10 -17.84
CA MET A 108 5.34 -13.29 -17.36
C MET A 108 4.75 -13.07 -15.99
N ILE A 109 3.55 -13.63 -15.75
CA ILE A 109 2.81 -13.46 -14.49
C ILE A 109 3.62 -13.99 -13.31
N PHE A 110 4.17 -15.22 -13.44
CA PHE A 110 4.97 -15.80 -12.35
C PHE A 110 6.18 -14.96 -12.01
N ASP A 111 6.91 -14.47 -13.01
CA ASP A 111 8.13 -13.68 -12.81
C ASP A 111 7.82 -12.32 -12.17
N GLU A 112 6.72 -11.70 -12.55
CA GLU A 112 6.28 -10.43 -11.95
C GLU A 112 5.98 -10.58 -10.45
N VAL A 113 5.26 -11.63 -10.08
CA VAL A 113 4.95 -11.89 -8.67
C VAL A 113 6.20 -12.32 -7.89
N ALA A 114 7.12 -13.06 -8.52
CA ALA A 114 8.36 -13.51 -7.90
C ALA A 114 9.42 -12.42 -7.74
N LEU A 115 9.33 -11.33 -8.51
CA LEU A 115 10.40 -10.34 -8.66
C LEU A 115 10.88 -9.79 -7.32
N GLY A 116 9.97 -9.35 -6.46
CA GLY A 116 10.31 -8.78 -5.16
C GLY A 116 10.98 -9.77 -4.21
N LEU A 117 10.63 -11.07 -4.28
CA LEU A 117 11.27 -12.12 -3.49
C LEU A 117 12.67 -12.43 -4.00
N LYS A 118 12.84 -12.48 -5.34
CA LYS A 118 14.16 -12.65 -5.97
C LYS A 118 15.13 -11.54 -5.56
N LEU A 119 14.67 -10.30 -5.58
CA LEU A 119 15.48 -9.13 -5.16
C LEU A 119 15.84 -9.15 -3.68
N ARG A 120 15.08 -9.85 -2.84
CA ARG A 120 15.37 -10.06 -1.42
C ARG A 120 16.26 -11.28 -1.16
N GLY A 121 16.67 -12.01 -2.20
CA GLY A 121 17.53 -13.19 -2.08
C GLY A 121 16.85 -14.41 -1.47
N ILE A 122 15.53 -14.52 -1.57
CA ILE A 122 14.77 -15.68 -1.08
C ILE A 122 15.08 -16.91 -1.95
N ALA A 123 15.15 -18.10 -1.34
CA ALA A 123 15.42 -19.36 -2.03
C ALA A 123 14.32 -19.71 -3.05
N GLU A 124 14.69 -20.33 -4.17
CA GLU A 124 13.77 -20.58 -5.28
C GLU A 124 12.57 -21.46 -4.91
N ASP A 125 12.76 -22.46 -4.06
CA ASP A 125 11.67 -23.33 -3.61
C ASP A 125 10.64 -22.54 -2.78
N GLU A 126 11.09 -21.66 -1.90
CA GLU A 126 10.21 -20.76 -1.11
C GLU A 126 9.52 -19.74 -2.02
N ILE A 127 10.23 -19.17 -3.01
CA ILE A 127 9.64 -18.27 -4.01
C ILE A 127 8.49 -18.98 -4.70
N LYS A 128 8.70 -20.18 -5.20
CA LYS A 128 7.68 -20.95 -5.91
C LYS A 128 6.45 -21.19 -5.06
N GLU A 129 6.63 -21.63 -3.81
CA GLU A 129 5.53 -21.87 -2.89
C GLU A 129 4.72 -20.60 -2.63
N ARG A 130 5.39 -19.51 -2.24
CA ARG A 130 4.76 -18.23 -1.92
C ARG A 130 4.04 -17.61 -3.12
N VAL A 131 4.67 -17.66 -4.30
CA VAL A 131 4.06 -17.14 -5.54
C VAL A 131 2.80 -17.91 -5.91
N LEU A 132 2.83 -19.25 -5.86
CA LEU A 132 1.65 -20.06 -6.16
C LEU A 132 0.51 -19.81 -5.18
N ALA A 133 0.82 -19.63 -3.89
CA ALA A 133 -0.15 -19.27 -2.87
C ALA A 133 -0.79 -17.90 -3.13
N ALA A 134 0.02 -16.87 -3.43
CA ALA A 134 -0.46 -15.53 -3.76
C ALA A 134 -1.33 -15.53 -5.03
N LEU A 135 -0.92 -16.25 -6.07
CA LEU A 135 -1.68 -16.40 -7.32
C LEU A 135 -3.03 -17.11 -7.10
N LYS A 136 -3.09 -18.12 -6.23
CA LYS A 136 -4.36 -18.75 -5.83
C LYS A 136 -5.28 -17.76 -5.14
N THR A 137 -4.76 -17.03 -4.16
CA THR A 137 -5.52 -16.00 -3.41
C THR A 137 -6.09 -14.94 -4.35
N CYS A 138 -5.32 -14.52 -5.36
CA CYS A 138 -5.75 -13.51 -6.33
C CYS A 138 -6.58 -14.08 -7.51
N GLY A 139 -6.88 -15.39 -7.53
CA GLY A 139 -7.63 -16.04 -8.62
C GLY A 139 -6.91 -15.99 -9.95
N LEU A 140 -5.58 -16.15 -9.96
CA LEU A 140 -4.70 -16.11 -11.13
C LEU A 140 -3.91 -17.41 -11.34
N TYR A 141 -4.15 -18.43 -10.51
CA TYR A 141 -3.36 -19.66 -10.54
C TYR A 141 -3.34 -20.35 -11.91
N GLU A 142 -4.48 -20.40 -12.60
CA GLU A 142 -4.60 -21.01 -13.94
C GLU A 142 -3.84 -20.24 -15.01
N PHE A 143 -3.58 -18.94 -14.78
CA PHE A 143 -2.85 -18.06 -15.68
C PHE A 143 -1.36 -17.93 -15.34
N ARG A 144 -0.84 -18.68 -14.37
CA ARG A 144 0.50 -18.53 -13.81
C ARG A 144 1.65 -18.57 -14.83
N GLN A 145 1.46 -19.27 -15.94
CA GLN A 145 2.43 -19.38 -17.04
C GLN A 145 2.11 -18.49 -18.24
N TRP A 146 1.12 -17.63 -18.12
CA TRP A 146 0.70 -16.76 -19.21
C TRP A 146 1.51 -15.47 -19.25
N PRO A 147 1.67 -14.89 -20.45
CA PRO A 147 2.21 -13.53 -20.57
C PRO A 147 1.20 -12.51 -20.05
N ILE A 148 1.71 -11.47 -19.39
CA ILE A 148 0.88 -10.39 -18.82
C ILE A 148 0.13 -9.61 -19.91
N SER A 149 0.68 -9.58 -21.14
CA SER A 149 0.04 -8.94 -22.29
C SER A 149 -1.32 -9.55 -22.65
N ALA A 150 -1.54 -10.83 -22.34
CA ALA A 150 -2.80 -11.53 -22.60
C ALA A 150 -3.90 -11.21 -21.57
N LEU A 151 -3.58 -10.49 -20.48
CA LEU A 151 -4.51 -10.22 -19.41
C LEU A 151 -5.35 -8.97 -19.65
N SER A 152 -6.60 -9.03 -19.20
CA SER A 152 -7.45 -7.84 -19.06
C SER A 152 -6.89 -6.86 -18.01
N PHE A 153 -7.33 -5.60 -18.03
CA PHE A 153 -6.93 -4.60 -17.05
C PHE A 153 -7.19 -5.05 -15.60
N GLY A 154 -8.36 -5.64 -15.33
CA GLY A 154 -8.70 -6.18 -14.01
C GLY A 154 -7.82 -7.34 -13.57
N GLN A 155 -7.42 -8.23 -14.51
CA GLN A 155 -6.46 -9.29 -14.22
C GLN A 155 -5.06 -8.75 -13.94
N LYS A 156 -4.58 -7.76 -14.73
CA LYS A 156 -3.32 -7.04 -14.46
C LYS A 156 -3.31 -6.41 -13.07
N LYS A 157 -4.44 -5.81 -12.65
CA LYS A 157 -4.58 -5.27 -11.30
C LYS A 157 -4.42 -6.35 -10.23
N ARG A 158 -4.97 -7.55 -10.45
CA ARG A 158 -4.79 -8.68 -9.53
C ARG A 158 -3.35 -9.19 -9.50
N VAL A 159 -2.62 -9.13 -10.63
CA VAL A 159 -1.17 -9.43 -10.65
C VAL A 159 -0.41 -8.45 -9.75
N THR A 160 -0.66 -7.15 -9.85
CA THR A 160 0.02 -6.16 -8.98
C THR A 160 -0.34 -6.33 -7.50
N ILE A 161 -1.54 -6.76 -7.19
CA ILE A 161 -1.92 -7.13 -5.81
C ILE A 161 -1.14 -8.37 -5.36
N ALA A 162 -1.03 -9.40 -6.19
CA ALA A 162 -0.27 -10.61 -5.87
C ALA A 162 1.22 -10.32 -5.65
N SER A 163 1.82 -9.40 -6.45
CA SER A 163 3.23 -8.97 -6.31
C SER A 163 3.53 -8.28 -4.99
N ILE A 164 2.54 -7.62 -4.39
CA ILE A 164 2.67 -7.03 -3.04
C ILE A 164 2.35 -8.07 -1.97
N LEU A 165 1.25 -8.82 -2.13
CA LEU A 165 0.81 -9.82 -1.15
C LEU A 165 1.88 -10.88 -0.86
N VAL A 166 2.62 -11.31 -1.89
CA VAL A 166 3.68 -12.31 -1.76
C VAL A 166 4.82 -11.87 -0.84
N LEU A 167 5.04 -10.55 -0.70
CA LEU A 167 6.07 -9.96 0.15
C LEU A 167 5.69 -9.97 1.63
N ASN A 168 4.40 -10.15 1.94
CA ASN A 168 3.83 -10.15 3.30
C ASN A 168 4.25 -8.90 4.09
N PRO A 169 3.95 -7.69 3.57
CA PRO A 169 4.33 -6.44 4.22
C PRO A 169 3.55 -6.17 5.50
#